data_94d2fde0bf173dbc6088dc251f5c4472
#
_entry.id   94d2fde0bf173dbc6088dc251f5c4472
#
_cell.length_a   1.000
_cell.length_b   1.000
_cell.length_c   1.000
_cell.angle_alpha   90.00
_cell.angle_beta   90.00
_cell.angle_gamma   90.00
#
_symmetry.space_group_name_H-M   'P 1'
#
loop_
_entity.id
_entity.type
_entity.pdbx_description
1 polymer ?
#
loop_
_entity_poly.entity_id
_entity_poly.type
_entity_poly.pdbx_seq_one_letter_code
_entity_poly.pdbx_strand_id
1 'polypeptide(L)'
;MKKILKLLSIVIMLTVATIYTMPTKVMAFGPSSDEIYNGIDVSGYQGDIDFGKVKKDGIQVVYIRSSEGTNYIDSKFEQNYKRARDAGLKIGFYHYVTARSVNQAEKEAQFFASVIS
;
A
#
# COMPACT_ATOMS: atom_id res chain seq x y z
N MET A 1 -25.16 43.58 31.71
CA MET A 1 -23.86 42.87 31.76
C MET A 1 -24.00 41.34 31.82
N LYS A 2 -24.67 40.74 32.82
CA LYS A 2 -24.80 39.27 32.94
C LYS A 2 -25.44 38.56 31.71
N LYS A 3 -26.42 39.20 31.05
CA LYS A 3 -27.07 38.65 29.84
C LYS A 3 -26.13 38.66 28.63
N ILE A 4 -25.33 39.72 28.49
CA ILE A 4 -24.37 39.87 27.39
C ILE A 4 -23.22 38.84 27.55
N LEU A 5 -22.72 38.63 28.77
CA LEU A 5 -21.71 37.62 29.05
C LEU A 5 -22.21 36.20 28.72
N LYS A 6 -23.47 35.88 29.04
CA LYS A 6 -24.06 34.57 28.69
C LYS A 6 -24.23 34.40 27.21
N LEU A 7 -24.63 35.44 26.46
CA LEU A 7 -24.71 35.36 24.99
C LEU A 7 -23.33 35.17 24.37
N LEU A 8 -22.31 35.89 24.84
CA LEU A 8 -20.94 35.76 24.37
C LEU A 8 -20.36 34.37 24.59
N SER A 9 -20.66 33.78 25.79
CA SER A 9 -20.25 32.40 26.12
C SER A 9 -20.89 31.36 25.20
N ILE A 10 -22.17 31.53 24.84
CA ILE A 10 -22.88 30.61 23.93
C ILE A 10 -22.35 30.71 22.54
N VAL A 11 -22.04 31.93 22.04
CA VAL A 11 -21.47 32.13 20.72
C VAL A 11 -20.07 31.52 20.62
N ILE A 12 -19.22 31.69 21.63
CA ILE A 12 -17.88 31.07 21.69
C ILE A 12 -17.99 29.55 21.71
N MET A 13 -18.94 28.97 22.49
CA MET A 13 -19.14 27.54 22.57
C MET A 13 -19.62 26.92 21.22
N LEU A 14 -20.51 27.63 20.51
CA LEU A 14 -20.97 27.25 19.18
C LEU A 14 -19.84 27.32 18.12
N THR A 15 -19.00 28.34 18.17
CA THR A 15 -17.87 28.48 17.22
C THR A 15 -16.79 27.43 17.46
N VAL A 16 -16.50 27.08 18.73
CA VAL A 16 -15.57 26.00 19.06
C VAL A 16 -16.13 24.64 18.62
N ALA A 17 -17.42 24.38 18.82
CA ALA A 17 -18.05 23.13 18.38
C ALA A 17 -18.00 22.97 16.85
N THR A 18 -18.16 24.03 16.07
CA THR A 18 -18.08 23.97 14.60
C THR A 18 -16.65 23.70 14.09
N ILE A 19 -15.63 24.13 14.81
CA ILE A 19 -14.23 23.85 14.44
C ILE A 19 -13.91 22.35 14.63
N TYR A 20 -14.44 21.71 15.67
CA TYR A 20 -14.22 20.29 15.95
C TYR A 20 -15.03 19.34 15.05
N THR A 21 -16.07 19.81 14.37
CA THR A 21 -16.93 18.99 13.51
C THR A 21 -16.61 19.14 12.02
N MET A 22 -15.62 19.95 11.64
CA MET A 22 -15.20 20.02 10.25
C MET A 22 -14.55 18.68 9.85
N PRO A 23 -15.12 17.94 8.87
CA PRO A 23 -14.47 16.76 8.37
C PRO A 23 -13.14 17.19 7.74
N THR A 24 -12.04 16.74 8.33
CA THR A 24 -10.74 16.83 7.67
C THR A 24 -10.86 16.02 6.37
N LYS A 25 -10.85 16.69 5.22
CA LYS A 25 -10.73 15.98 3.94
C LYS A 25 -9.39 15.26 3.96
N VAL A 26 -9.43 13.96 4.19
CA VAL A 26 -8.28 13.10 3.91
C VAL A 26 -8.16 13.08 2.40
N MET A 27 -7.22 13.83 1.87
CA MET A 27 -6.88 13.74 0.46
C MET A 27 -6.07 12.45 0.28
N ALA A 28 -6.68 11.45 -0.36
CA ALA A 28 -5.92 10.35 -0.91
C ALA A 28 -4.93 10.92 -1.94
N PHE A 29 -3.69 10.43 -1.94
CA PHE A 29 -2.74 10.78 -2.98
C PHE A 29 -3.33 10.36 -4.33
N GLY A 30 -3.47 11.29 -5.23
CA GLY A 30 -3.80 10.99 -6.62
C GLY A 30 -2.66 10.22 -7.29
N PRO A 31 -2.94 9.57 -8.44
CA PRO A 31 -1.89 8.91 -9.21
C PRO A 31 -0.79 9.90 -9.57
N SER A 32 0.46 9.46 -9.52
CA SER A 32 1.63 10.29 -9.81
C SER A 32 1.82 10.55 -11.31
N SER A 33 1.08 9.86 -12.18
CA SER A 33 1.06 10.06 -13.62
C SER A 33 -0.30 9.64 -14.20
N ASP A 34 -0.58 10.11 -15.43
CA ASP A 34 -1.77 9.70 -16.20
C ASP A 34 -1.55 8.37 -16.96
N GLU A 35 -0.35 7.79 -16.87
CA GLU A 35 -0.05 6.49 -17.48
C GLU A 35 -0.72 5.37 -16.71
N ILE A 36 -1.53 4.58 -17.41
CA ILE A 36 -2.23 3.40 -16.88
C ILE A 36 -1.55 2.15 -17.45
N TYR A 37 -1.14 1.25 -16.58
CA TYR A 37 -0.57 -0.04 -16.96
C TYR A 37 -1.49 -1.18 -16.57
N ASN A 38 -1.66 -2.15 -17.47
CA ASN A 38 -2.28 -3.42 -17.11
C ASN A 38 -1.30 -4.24 -16.28
N GLY A 39 -1.71 -4.61 -15.08
CA GLY A 39 -0.86 -5.31 -14.13
C GLY A 39 -1.54 -6.48 -13.46
N ILE A 40 -0.72 -7.39 -12.93
CA ILE A 40 -1.12 -8.48 -12.06
C ILE A 40 -0.24 -8.52 -10.83
N ASP A 41 -0.72 -9.13 -9.77
CA ASP A 41 0.09 -9.55 -8.62
C ASP A 41 0.18 -11.07 -8.56
N VAL A 42 1.33 -11.56 -8.13
CA VAL A 42 1.64 -13.00 -8.08
C VAL A 42 2.42 -13.38 -6.83
N SER A 43 2.31 -14.64 -6.45
CA SER A 43 3.02 -15.23 -5.32
C SER A 43 3.28 -16.72 -5.58
N GLY A 44 3.77 -17.44 -4.60
CA GLY A 44 3.86 -18.91 -4.63
C GLY A 44 2.52 -19.62 -4.86
N TYR A 45 1.39 -18.97 -4.58
CA TYR A 45 0.06 -19.55 -4.77
C TYR A 45 -0.30 -19.83 -6.23
N GLN A 46 0.23 -19.05 -7.19
CA GLN A 46 -0.01 -19.27 -8.60
C GLN A 46 0.85 -20.39 -9.20
N GLY A 47 1.81 -20.94 -8.44
CA GLY A 47 2.70 -21.99 -8.93
C GLY A 47 3.66 -21.49 -10.02
N ASP A 48 3.83 -22.29 -11.06
CA ASP A 48 4.72 -21.93 -12.18
C ASP A 48 3.98 -21.09 -13.24
N ILE A 49 4.49 -19.90 -13.49
CA ILE A 49 3.91 -18.92 -14.40
C ILE A 49 4.76 -18.80 -15.66
N ASP A 50 4.10 -18.80 -16.81
CA ASP A 50 4.71 -18.45 -18.11
C ASP A 50 4.57 -16.93 -18.34
N PHE A 51 5.55 -16.16 -17.88
CA PHE A 51 5.54 -14.71 -18.04
C PHE A 51 5.65 -14.24 -19.49
N GLY A 52 6.13 -15.09 -20.38
CA GLY A 52 6.11 -14.80 -21.82
C GLY A 52 4.66 -14.74 -22.36
N LYS A 53 3.81 -15.66 -21.94
CA LYS A 53 2.36 -15.61 -22.25
C LYS A 53 1.69 -14.43 -21.56
N VAL A 54 1.95 -14.22 -20.27
CA VAL A 54 1.43 -13.07 -19.53
C VAL A 54 1.68 -11.76 -20.25
N LYS A 55 2.90 -11.55 -20.75
CA LYS A 55 3.23 -10.36 -21.53
C LYS A 55 2.49 -10.28 -22.87
N LYS A 56 2.38 -11.40 -23.58
CA LYS A 56 1.63 -11.47 -24.85
C LYS A 56 0.15 -11.13 -24.68
N ASP A 57 -0.42 -11.45 -23.52
CA ASP A 57 -1.81 -11.12 -23.16
C ASP A 57 -2.00 -9.65 -22.73
N GLY A 58 -0.98 -8.80 -22.91
CA GLY A 58 -1.06 -7.36 -22.70
C GLY A 58 -0.74 -6.89 -21.29
N ILE A 59 -0.25 -7.75 -20.41
CA ILE A 59 0.24 -7.35 -19.08
C ILE A 59 1.59 -6.66 -19.21
N GLN A 60 1.73 -5.54 -18.53
CA GLN A 60 2.89 -4.65 -18.62
C GLN A 60 3.68 -4.59 -17.31
N VAL A 61 3.00 -4.78 -16.17
CA VAL A 61 3.60 -4.75 -14.83
C VAL A 61 3.16 -5.97 -14.02
N VAL A 62 4.08 -6.48 -13.22
CA VAL A 62 3.81 -7.54 -12.25
C VAL A 62 4.30 -7.13 -10.87
N TYR A 63 3.45 -7.27 -9.86
CA TYR A 63 3.83 -7.17 -8.46
C TYR A 63 4.07 -8.58 -7.91
N ILE A 64 5.25 -8.84 -7.39
CA ILE A 64 5.68 -10.16 -6.92
C ILE A 64 5.75 -10.13 -5.39
N ARG A 65 5.07 -11.07 -4.73
CA ARG A 65 5.22 -11.23 -3.29
C ARG A 65 6.65 -11.68 -2.99
N SER A 66 7.37 -10.86 -2.22
CA SER A 66 8.71 -11.20 -1.76
C SER A 66 8.67 -11.97 -0.45
N SER A 67 7.80 -11.56 0.47
CA SER A 67 7.83 -12.04 1.85
C SER A 67 6.49 -11.83 2.57
N GLU A 68 6.40 -12.42 3.77
CA GLU A 68 5.25 -12.34 4.66
C GLU A 68 5.72 -12.35 6.12
N GLY A 69 5.09 -11.55 6.99
CA GLY A 69 5.44 -11.49 8.40
C GLY A 69 6.90 -11.08 8.62
N THR A 70 7.57 -11.68 9.59
CA THR A 70 8.95 -11.33 9.96
C THR A 70 10.01 -12.34 9.52
N ASN A 71 9.63 -13.45 8.87
CA ASN A 71 10.57 -14.57 8.62
C ASN A 71 10.23 -15.45 7.42
N TYR A 72 9.15 -15.17 6.68
CA TYR A 72 8.77 -15.99 5.53
C TYR A 72 9.15 -15.28 4.23
N ILE A 73 9.97 -15.92 3.41
CA ILE A 73 10.25 -15.52 2.02
C ILE A 73 9.39 -16.36 1.10
N ASP A 74 8.71 -15.75 0.14
CA ASP A 74 7.86 -16.48 -0.79
C ASP A 74 8.67 -17.49 -1.60
N SER A 75 8.20 -18.72 -1.64
CA SER A 75 8.92 -19.85 -2.25
C SER A 75 9.16 -19.70 -3.76
N LYS A 76 8.42 -18.82 -4.42
CA LYS A 76 8.56 -18.53 -5.85
C LYS A 76 9.12 -17.12 -6.12
N PHE A 77 9.52 -16.38 -5.10
CA PHE A 77 9.96 -14.98 -5.24
C PHE A 77 11.09 -14.83 -6.29
N GLU A 78 12.20 -15.51 -6.09
CA GLU A 78 13.34 -15.41 -6.99
C GLU A 78 13.04 -15.93 -8.40
N GLN A 79 12.31 -17.03 -8.49
CA GLN A 79 11.91 -17.63 -9.76
C GLN A 79 11.00 -16.68 -10.55
N ASN A 80 9.99 -16.13 -9.90
CA ASN A 80 9.06 -15.18 -10.51
C ASN A 80 9.78 -13.89 -10.92
N TYR A 81 10.66 -13.37 -10.08
CA TYR A 81 11.48 -12.20 -10.39
C TYR A 81 12.32 -12.42 -11.65
N LYS A 82 13.08 -13.51 -11.68
CA LYS A 82 13.94 -13.82 -12.83
C LYS A 82 13.14 -13.97 -14.13
N ARG A 83 12.04 -14.75 -14.08
CA ARG A 83 11.23 -15.02 -15.28
C ARG A 83 10.47 -13.78 -15.76
N ALA A 84 9.95 -12.95 -14.86
CA ALA A 84 9.27 -11.71 -15.21
C ALA A 84 10.24 -10.70 -15.84
N ARG A 85 11.45 -10.57 -15.28
CA ARG A 85 12.52 -9.74 -15.82
C ARG A 85 12.93 -10.21 -17.22
N ASP A 86 13.16 -11.52 -17.40
CA ASP A 86 13.58 -12.10 -18.67
C ASP A 86 12.46 -11.93 -19.74
N ALA A 87 11.19 -11.89 -19.34
CA ALA A 87 10.07 -11.53 -20.20
C ALA A 87 9.97 -10.02 -20.50
N GLY A 88 10.74 -9.19 -19.83
CA GLY A 88 10.73 -7.73 -20.00
C GLY A 88 9.48 -7.04 -19.44
N LEU A 89 8.91 -7.55 -18.34
CA LEU A 89 7.85 -6.90 -17.59
C LEU A 89 8.43 -5.85 -16.64
N LYS A 90 7.65 -4.80 -16.36
CA LYS A 90 7.94 -3.91 -15.24
C LYS A 90 7.63 -4.67 -13.94
N ILE A 91 8.48 -4.53 -12.93
CA ILE A 91 8.39 -5.33 -11.71
C ILE A 91 8.26 -4.42 -10.50
N GLY A 92 7.30 -4.72 -9.64
CA GLY A 92 7.18 -4.24 -8.29
C GLY A 92 7.19 -5.40 -7.30
N PHE A 93 7.46 -5.09 -6.04
CA PHE A 93 7.42 -6.09 -4.97
C PHE A 93 6.37 -5.72 -3.94
N TYR A 94 5.82 -6.74 -3.29
CA TYR A 94 4.96 -6.54 -2.13
C TYR A 94 5.28 -7.51 -1.01
N HIS A 95 4.87 -7.10 0.17
CA HIS A 95 4.96 -7.86 1.39
C HIS A 95 3.56 -8.15 1.94
N TYR A 96 3.29 -9.37 2.37
CA TYR A 96 2.03 -9.69 3.02
C TYR A 96 2.14 -9.38 4.51
N VAL A 97 1.44 -8.33 4.94
CA VAL A 97 1.49 -7.83 6.32
C VAL A 97 0.61 -8.68 7.23
N THR A 98 1.17 -9.17 8.34
CA THR A 98 0.48 -9.89 9.40
C THR A 98 0.46 -9.13 10.73
N ALA A 99 1.16 -8.00 10.80
CA ALA A 99 1.33 -7.18 11.99
C ALA A 99 0.01 -6.69 12.58
N ARG A 100 -0.07 -6.73 13.91
CA ARG A 100 -1.23 -6.25 14.70
C ARG A 100 -0.85 -5.10 15.64
N SER A 101 0.37 -4.57 15.53
CA SER A 101 0.88 -3.44 16.31
C SER A 101 1.92 -2.68 15.50
N VAL A 102 2.20 -1.43 15.87
CA VAL A 102 3.22 -0.61 15.22
C VAL A 102 4.59 -1.28 15.30
N ASN A 103 4.98 -1.79 16.46
CA ASN A 103 6.27 -2.48 16.62
C ASN A 103 6.40 -3.72 15.70
N GLN A 104 5.33 -4.49 15.51
CA GLN A 104 5.32 -5.60 14.56
C GLN A 104 5.44 -5.10 13.12
N ALA A 105 4.70 -4.05 12.76
CA ALA A 105 4.75 -3.47 11.41
C ALA A 105 6.16 -2.94 11.07
N GLU A 106 6.85 -2.31 12.02
CA GLU A 106 8.24 -1.87 11.83
C GLU A 106 9.18 -3.05 11.56
N LYS A 107 9.04 -4.16 12.30
CA LYS A 107 9.85 -5.36 12.08
C LYS A 107 9.58 -5.99 10.73
N GLU A 108 8.32 -6.06 10.33
CA GLU A 108 7.94 -6.58 9.00
C GLU A 108 8.47 -5.67 7.88
N ALA A 109 8.42 -4.36 8.03
CA ALA A 109 8.99 -3.42 7.07
C ALA A 109 10.51 -3.58 6.93
N GLN A 110 11.23 -3.78 8.05
CA GLN A 110 12.66 -4.06 8.03
C GLN A 110 12.97 -5.39 7.34
N PHE A 111 12.18 -6.42 7.61
CA PHE A 111 12.33 -7.72 6.95
C PHE A 111 12.06 -7.61 5.45
N PHE A 112 10.97 -6.97 5.05
CA PHE A 112 10.67 -6.70 3.63
C PHE A 112 11.83 -5.99 2.93
N ALA A 113 12.33 -4.90 3.51
CA ALA A 113 13.46 -4.17 2.96
C ALA A 113 14.71 -5.06 2.79
N SER A 114 15.00 -5.94 3.75
CA SER A 114 16.15 -6.85 3.69
C SER A 114 16.03 -7.93 2.62
N VAL A 115 14.82 -8.30 2.23
CA VAL A 115 14.57 -9.33 1.20
C VAL A 115 14.72 -8.77 -0.21
N ILE A 116 14.40 -7.49 -0.41
CA ILE A 116 14.38 -6.85 -1.74
C ILE A 116 15.61 -5.98 -2.04
N SER A 117 16.55 -5.87 -1.11
CA SER A 117 17.80 -5.05 -1.24
C SER A 117 18.93 -5.76 -1.99
#